data_214b6fc3a3074abeed994388676462da
#
_entry.id   214b6fc3a3074abeed994388676462da
#
_cell.length_a   1.000
_cell.length_b   1.000
_cell.length_c   1.000
_cell.angle_alpha   90.00
_cell.angle_beta   90.00
_cell.angle_gamma   90.00
#
_symmetry.space_group_name_H-M   'P 1'
#
loop_
_entity.id
_entity.type
_entity.pdbx_description
1 polymer ?
#
loop_
_entity_poly.entity_id
_entity_poly.type
_entity_poly.pdbx_seq_one_letter_code
_entity_poly.pdbx_strand_id
1 'polypeptide(L)'
;MFKRCLARIAPIVLIAGVMSSTPASAEEKSILVQSTTSTANSGLYDYILPMFTAKTGIKVNVVAVGTGQAIKNAQNGDGDVLLVHAKASEEKFVAEGWGVERSDVMYNDFVIVGPAADPAGIAGSKDAVAAMKTIANKKSLFASRGDNSGTHKKEVSLWKAAAVDTAANSGDWYRETGSGMGATLYTAVGMGAYALTDRATWISFKNKGDYKIVVEGDKGLFNQYGVILVNPAKHPQVKQAEGQAFIDWILGSEGQAAIASYKLNDQQLFFPNAKR
;
A
#
# COMPACT_ATOMS: atom_id res chain seq x y z
N MET A 1 24.79 99.68 13.28
CA MET A 1 23.69 98.76 13.52
C MET A 1 24.01 97.44 12.80
N PHE A 2 24.56 96.48 13.50
CA PHE A 2 24.92 95.21 12.92
C PHE A 2 23.89 94.14 13.36
N LYS A 3 23.12 93.59 12.39
CA LYS A 3 22.23 92.46 12.65
C LYS A 3 23.01 91.14 12.47
N ARG A 4 23.17 90.34 13.50
CA ARG A 4 23.72 89.00 13.48
C ARG A 4 22.67 88.02 13.06
N CYS A 5 22.86 87.31 11.92
CA CYS A 5 22.10 86.12 11.54
C CYS A 5 22.68 84.93 12.23
N LEU A 6 21.89 84.27 13.09
CA LEU A 6 22.22 82.94 13.64
C LEU A 6 21.72 81.85 12.64
N ALA A 7 22.65 81.12 12.09
CA ALA A 7 22.33 79.94 11.35
C ALA A 7 22.05 78.72 12.29
N ARG A 8 20.85 78.17 12.23
CA ARG A 8 20.53 76.97 12.98
C ARG A 8 20.95 75.76 12.16
N ILE A 9 21.92 74.98 12.67
CA ILE A 9 22.29 73.66 12.12
C ILE A 9 21.39 72.63 12.74
N ALA A 10 20.56 71.94 11.92
CA ALA A 10 19.72 70.83 12.32
C ALA A 10 20.57 69.50 12.18
N PRO A 11 20.57 68.61 13.16
CA PRO A 11 21.25 67.33 13.01
C PRO A 11 20.42 66.38 12.12
N ILE A 12 21.05 65.85 11.07
CA ILE A 12 20.52 64.77 10.25
C ILE A 12 20.75 63.47 11.04
N VAL A 13 19.66 62.90 11.52
CA VAL A 13 19.68 61.55 12.13
C VAL A 13 19.60 60.51 11.00
N LEU A 14 20.73 59.84 10.76
CA LEU A 14 20.83 58.73 9.84
C LEU A 14 20.21 57.47 10.50
N ILE A 15 18.98 57.14 10.18
CA ILE A 15 18.35 55.86 10.60
C ILE A 15 18.92 54.76 9.73
N ALA A 16 19.87 53.99 10.23
CA ALA A 16 20.32 52.75 9.64
C ALA A 16 19.20 51.69 9.76
N GLY A 17 18.44 51.46 8.71
CA GLY A 17 17.45 50.39 8.66
C GLY A 17 18.15 49.06 8.70
N VAL A 18 18.05 48.35 9.81
CA VAL A 18 18.44 46.93 9.93
C VAL A 18 17.37 46.11 9.17
N MET A 19 17.71 45.71 7.94
CA MET A 19 16.90 44.71 7.21
C MET A 19 17.04 43.39 7.95
N SER A 20 16.08 43.06 8.83
CA SER A 20 15.91 41.74 9.37
C SER A 20 15.48 40.80 8.24
N SER A 21 16.41 40.06 7.66
CA SER A 21 16.09 38.93 6.79
C SER A 21 15.44 37.83 7.65
N THR A 22 14.11 37.78 7.64
CA THR A 22 13.39 36.59 8.11
C THR A 22 13.85 35.42 7.27
N PRO A 23 14.35 34.32 7.89
CA PRO A 23 14.66 33.13 7.15
C PRO A 23 13.35 32.67 6.46
N ALA A 24 13.35 32.61 5.14
CA ALA A 24 12.27 31.97 4.40
C ALA A 24 12.17 30.54 4.93
N SER A 25 11.07 30.21 5.60
CA SER A 25 10.77 28.83 5.97
C SER A 25 10.77 28.03 4.66
N ALA A 26 11.76 27.15 4.51
CA ALA A 26 11.77 26.26 3.35
C ALA A 26 10.45 25.47 3.40
N GLU A 27 9.65 25.57 2.36
CA GLU A 27 8.41 24.81 2.23
C GLU A 27 8.72 23.32 2.41
N GLU A 28 8.06 22.66 3.36
CA GLU A 28 8.30 21.26 3.68
C GLU A 28 7.97 20.42 2.42
N LYS A 29 9.01 19.84 1.82
CA LYS A 29 8.81 19.00 0.64
C LYS A 29 8.02 17.75 1.02
N SER A 30 6.97 17.48 0.30
CA SER A 30 6.14 16.30 0.55
C SER A 30 5.58 15.72 -0.73
N ILE A 31 5.32 14.42 -0.72
CA ILE A 31 4.62 13.68 -1.77
C ILE A 31 3.40 12.98 -1.22
N LEU A 32 2.47 12.64 -2.11
CA LEU A 32 1.29 11.84 -1.82
C LEU A 32 1.39 10.49 -2.54
N VAL A 33 1.42 9.40 -1.77
CA VAL A 33 1.46 8.03 -2.28
C VAL A 33 0.06 7.42 -2.19
N GLN A 34 -0.52 7.05 -3.32
CA GLN A 34 -1.74 6.25 -3.37
C GLN A 34 -1.39 4.78 -3.14
N SER A 35 -1.98 4.17 -2.12
CA SER A 35 -1.66 2.81 -1.71
C SER A 35 -2.87 2.05 -1.15
N THR A 36 -2.62 0.89 -0.54
CA THR A 36 -3.67 0.00 -0.05
C THR A 36 -3.75 -0.07 1.47
N THR A 37 -4.96 -0.29 1.98
CA THR A 37 -5.20 -0.47 3.42
C THR A 37 -4.45 -1.67 3.97
N SER A 38 -4.28 -2.75 3.20
CA SER A 38 -3.53 -3.93 3.66
C SER A 38 -2.05 -3.61 3.87
N THR A 39 -1.44 -2.81 2.98
CA THR A 39 -0.04 -2.38 3.12
C THR A 39 0.12 -1.44 4.32
N ALA A 40 -0.77 -0.46 4.49
CA ALA A 40 -0.73 0.43 5.64
C ALA A 40 -0.91 -0.33 6.96
N ASN A 41 -1.90 -1.23 7.02
CA ASN A 41 -2.19 -2.02 8.23
C ASN A 41 -1.08 -3.02 8.59
N SER A 42 -0.18 -3.35 7.67
CA SER A 42 0.98 -4.20 7.96
C SER A 42 2.01 -3.52 8.85
N GLY A 43 2.00 -2.19 8.98
CA GLY A 43 2.99 -1.39 9.69
C GLY A 43 4.27 -1.10 8.89
N LEU A 44 4.36 -1.57 7.64
CA LEU A 44 5.56 -1.36 6.81
C LEU A 44 5.88 0.12 6.63
N TYR A 45 4.88 0.95 6.34
CA TYR A 45 5.09 2.38 6.10
C TYR A 45 5.60 3.12 7.31
N ASP A 46 5.08 2.82 8.50
CA ASP A 46 5.54 3.42 9.76
C ASP A 46 7.01 3.11 10.03
N TYR A 47 7.50 1.99 9.50
CA TYR A 47 8.89 1.57 9.64
C TYR A 47 9.81 2.20 8.58
N ILE A 48 9.44 2.16 7.28
CA ILE A 48 10.37 2.55 6.21
C ILE A 48 10.33 4.05 5.87
N LEU A 49 9.15 4.72 5.95
CA LEU A 49 9.02 6.11 5.49
C LEU A 49 9.82 7.11 6.32
N PRO A 50 9.97 6.97 7.66
CA PRO A 50 10.86 7.82 8.43
C PRO A 50 12.31 7.76 7.97
N MET A 51 12.80 6.60 7.49
CA MET A 51 14.16 6.45 6.98
C MET A 51 14.37 7.27 5.70
N PHE A 52 13.40 7.23 4.78
CA PHE A 52 13.41 8.06 3.58
C PHE A 52 13.39 9.56 3.91
N THR A 53 12.46 9.96 4.78
CA THR A 53 12.33 11.36 5.19
C THR A 53 13.60 11.88 5.86
N ALA A 54 14.22 11.11 6.75
CA ALA A 54 15.46 11.48 7.41
C ALA A 54 16.62 11.69 6.42
N LYS A 55 16.65 10.89 5.34
CA LYS A 55 17.69 11.00 4.31
C LYS A 55 17.47 12.18 3.35
N THR A 56 16.23 12.47 2.97
CA THR A 56 15.92 13.36 1.85
C THR A 56 15.27 14.69 2.25
N GLY A 57 14.72 14.77 3.46
CA GLY A 57 13.87 15.87 3.89
C GLY A 57 12.48 15.86 3.24
N ILE A 58 12.14 14.84 2.44
CA ILE A 58 10.85 14.73 1.77
C ILE A 58 9.90 13.90 2.64
N LYS A 59 8.77 14.48 3.02
CA LYS A 59 7.73 13.79 3.76
C LYS A 59 6.85 12.97 2.81
N VAL A 60 6.52 11.75 3.19
CA VAL A 60 5.61 10.89 2.44
C VAL A 60 4.28 10.80 3.16
N ASN A 61 3.22 11.27 2.51
CA ASN A 61 1.85 11.09 2.97
C ASN A 61 1.23 9.93 2.21
N VAL A 62 0.56 9.01 2.90
CA VAL A 62 -0.04 7.81 2.29
C VAL A 62 -1.55 7.90 2.36
N VAL A 63 -2.21 7.74 1.20
CA VAL A 63 -3.66 7.50 1.12
C VAL A 63 -3.87 6.01 0.94
N ALA A 64 -4.33 5.35 1.99
CA ALA A 64 -4.54 3.91 2.06
C ALA A 64 -6.02 3.56 1.85
N VAL A 65 -6.34 3.04 0.66
CA VAL A 65 -7.71 2.66 0.26
C VAL A 65 -7.71 1.29 -0.43
N GLY A 66 -8.82 0.83 -0.97
CA GLY A 66 -8.84 -0.36 -1.82
C GLY A 66 -8.05 -0.13 -3.12
N THR A 67 -7.41 -1.17 -3.66
CA THR A 67 -6.53 -1.06 -4.85
C THR A 67 -7.20 -0.35 -6.03
N GLY A 68 -8.47 -0.68 -6.32
CA GLY A 68 -9.21 -0.04 -7.41
C GLY A 68 -9.38 1.47 -7.19
N GLN A 69 -9.66 1.88 -5.95
CA GLN A 69 -9.77 3.29 -5.59
C GLN A 69 -8.42 4.01 -5.63
N ALA A 70 -7.34 3.37 -5.16
CA ALA A 70 -5.98 3.93 -5.24
C ALA A 70 -5.57 4.21 -6.69
N ILE A 71 -5.83 3.25 -7.61
CA ILE A 71 -5.59 3.43 -9.04
C ILE A 71 -6.47 4.56 -9.59
N LYS A 72 -7.74 4.63 -9.21
CA LYS A 72 -8.65 5.68 -9.66
C LYS A 72 -8.20 7.07 -9.20
N ASN A 73 -7.77 7.21 -7.96
CA ASN A 73 -7.22 8.45 -7.43
C ASN A 73 -5.96 8.86 -8.23
N ALA A 74 -5.04 7.92 -8.47
CA ALA A 74 -3.85 8.18 -9.29
C ALA A 74 -4.20 8.57 -10.74
N GLN A 75 -5.24 7.97 -11.35
CA GLN A 75 -5.75 8.36 -12.66
C GLN A 75 -6.31 9.80 -12.68
N ASN A 76 -6.88 10.26 -11.58
CA ASN A 76 -7.36 11.62 -11.45
C ASN A 76 -6.24 12.64 -11.17
N GLY A 77 -5.01 12.19 -10.88
CA GLY A 77 -3.89 13.04 -10.47
C GLY A 77 -3.92 13.41 -8.98
N ASP A 78 -4.67 12.66 -8.17
CA ASP A 78 -4.78 12.86 -6.72
C ASP A 78 -3.61 12.18 -5.95
N GLY A 79 -2.44 12.11 -6.55
CA GLY A 79 -1.22 11.55 -5.96
C GLY A 79 -0.03 11.67 -6.88
N ASP A 80 1.16 11.59 -6.31
CA ASP A 80 2.43 11.68 -7.03
C ASP A 80 2.94 10.29 -7.43
N VAL A 81 2.70 9.30 -6.57
CA VAL A 81 3.16 7.91 -6.73
C VAL A 81 2.02 6.95 -6.43
N LEU A 82 1.93 5.88 -7.22
CA LEU A 82 1.07 4.73 -6.98
C LEU A 82 1.93 3.55 -6.51
N LEU A 83 1.65 2.98 -5.32
CA LEU A 83 2.31 1.81 -4.76
C LEU A 83 1.26 0.81 -4.31
N VAL A 84 1.02 -0.20 -5.15
CA VAL A 84 -0.04 -1.20 -4.95
C VAL A 84 0.44 -2.61 -5.36
N HIS A 85 -0.44 -3.61 -5.33
CA HIS A 85 -0.09 -5.01 -5.57
C HIS A 85 -1.13 -5.74 -6.45
N ALA A 86 -1.45 -5.16 -7.60
CA ALA A 86 -2.35 -5.74 -8.59
C ALA A 86 -1.76 -5.61 -10.00
N LYS A 87 -0.71 -6.37 -10.27
CA LYS A 87 0.19 -6.23 -11.43
C LYS A 87 -0.56 -5.95 -12.75
N ALA A 88 -1.57 -6.74 -13.10
CA ALA A 88 -2.32 -6.54 -14.34
C ALA A 88 -3.03 -5.16 -14.41
N SER A 89 -3.55 -4.67 -13.27
CA SER A 89 -4.16 -3.34 -13.21
C SER A 89 -3.12 -2.22 -13.27
N GLU A 90 -1.95 -2.44 -12.71
CA GLU A 90 -0.80 -1.52 -12.74
C GLU A 90 -0.22 -1.40 -14.16
N GLU A 91 -0.05 -2.53 -14.85
CA GLU A 91 0.38 -2.58 -16.25
C GLU A 91 -0.62 -1.87 -17.17
N LYS A 92 -1.93 -2.06 -16.94
CA LYS A 92 -2.98 -1.33 -17.64
C LYS A 92 -2.91 0.17 -17.40
N PHE A 93 -2.69 0.60 -16.15
CA PHE A 93 -2.54 2.01 -15.77
C PHE A 93 -1.39 2.68 -16.55
N VAL A 94 -0.26 2.00 -16.69
CA VAL A 94 0.89 2.49 -17.50
C VAL A 94 0.57 2.46 -18.99
N ALA A 95 -0.02 1.38 -19.50
CA ALA A 95 -0.36 1.26 -20.93
C ALA A 95 -1.36 2.33 -21.41
N GLU A 96 -2.26 2.79 -20.52
CA GLU A 96 -3.17 3.91 -20.77
C GLU A 96 -2.51 5.29 -20.60
N GLY A 97 -1.22 5.33 -20.26
CA GLY A 97 -0.42 6.53 -20.12
C GLY A 97 -0.67 7.33 -18.84
N TRP A 98 -1.34 6.76 -17.83
CA TRP A 98 -1.57 7.40 -16.54
C TRP A 98 -0.33 7.35 -15.62
N GLY A 99 0.54 6.38 -15.82
CA GLY A 99 1.83 6.23 -15.15
C GLY A 99 2.98 6.24 -16.14
N VAL A 100 4.19 6.56 -15.65
CA VAL A 100 5.39 6.60 -16.49
C VAL A 100 5.93 5.20 -16.75
N GLU A 101 6.29 4.51 -15.68
CA GLU A 101 6.87 3.17 -15.71
C GLU A 101 6.49 2.41 -14.44
N ARG A 102 6.29 1.09 -14.57
CA ARG A 102 6.07 0.20 -13.45
C ARG A 102 7.34 -0.55 -13.08
N SER A 103 7.75 -0.49 -11.82
CA SER A 103 8.87 -1.28 -11.29
C SER A 103 8.39 -2.23 -10.19
N ASP A 104 8.94 -3.46 -10.16
CA ASP A 104 8.76 -4.38 -9.04
C ASP A 104 9.54 -3.85 -7.83
N VAL A 105 8.91 -3.87 -6.65
CA VAL A 105 9.51 -3.36 -5.39
C VAL A 105 9.84 -4.49 -4.43
N MET A 106 8.84 -5.29 -4.16
CA MET A 106 8.86 -6.37 -3.17
C MET A 106 7.69 -7.30 -3.43
N TYR A 107 7.70 -8.46 -2.79
CA TYR A 107 6.53 -9.32 -2.73
C TYR A 107 6.24 -9.75 -1.29
N ASN A 108 4.98 -10.07 -1.02
CA ASN A 108 4.56 -10.93 0.07
C ASN A 108 3.73 -12.08 -0.52
N ASP A 109 3.09 -12.87 0.31
CA ASP A 109 2.20 -13.91 -0.18
C ASP A 109 0.80 -13.77 0.41
N PHE A 110 -0.14 -14.37 -0.29
CA PHE A 110 -1.44 -14.70 0.25
C PHE A 110 -1.38 -16.07 0.93
N VAL A 111 -2.26 -16.27 1.88
CA VAL A 111 -2.49 -17.52 2.58
C VAL A 111 -3.98 -17.80 2.66
N ILE A 112 -4.38 -19.07 2.69
CA ILE A 112 -5.73 -19.44 3.07
C ILE A 112 -5.69 -19.79 4.55
N VAL A 113 -6.55 -19.14 5.32
CA VAL A 113 -6.74 -19.40 6.75
C VAL A 113 -8.08 -20.08 6.98
N GLY A 114 -8.16 -20.87 8.03
CA GLY A 114 -9.38 -21.59 8.39
C GLY A 114 -9.33 -22.15 9.80
N PRO A 115 -10.44 -22.72 10.30
CA PRO A 115 -10.52 -23.31 11.62
C PRO A 115 -9.56 -24.51 11.77
N ALA A 116 -9.07 -24.74 12.97
CA ALA A 116 -8.15 -25.86 13.24
C ALA A 116 -8.77 -27.23 12.91
N ALA A 117 -10.11 -27.34 13.00
CA ALA A 117 -10.85 -28.55 12.66
C ALA A 117 -10.79 -28.93 11.19
N ASP A 118 -10.47 -27.97 10.31
CA ASP A 118 -10.30 -28.14 8.87
C ASP A 118 -11.38 -29.00 8.19
N PRO A 119 -12.66 -28.59 8.18
CA PRO A 119 -13.75 -29.39 7.64
C PRO A 119 -13.59 -29.72 6.14
N ALA A 120 -12.87 -28.88 5.39
CA ALA A 120 -12.54 -29.17 4.01
C ALA A 120 -11.38 -30.18 3.85
N GLY A 121 -10.54 -30.37 4.85
CA GLY A 121 -9.38 -31.27 4.81
C GLY A 121 -8.30 -30.77 3.86
N ILE A 122 -7.99 -29.48 3.89
CA ILE A 122 -7.02 -28.82 2.99
C ILE A 122 -5.74 -28.39 3.70
N ALA A 123 -5.65 -28.59 5.00
CA ALA A 123 -4.49 -28.17 5.78
C ALA A 123 -3.19 -28.82 5.29
N GLY A 124 -2.16 -28.00 5.07
CA GLY A 124 -0.86 -28.42 4.56
C GLY A 124 -0.76 -28.51 3.04
N SER A 125 -1.86 -28.22 2.31
CA SER A 125 -1.82 -28.17 0.85
C SER A 125 -0.84 -27.08 0.35
N LYS A 126 -0.13 -27.41 -0.74
CA LYS A 126 0.74 -26.50 -1.50
C LYS A 126 0.13 -26.12 -2.85
N ASP A 127 -1.12 -26.45 -3.07
CA ASP A 127 -1.89 -26.15 -4.26
C ASP A 127 -3.17 -25.37 -3.85
N ALA A 128 -3.14 -24.07 -4.04
CA ALA A 128 -4.23 -23.19 -3.66
C ALA A 128 -5.48 -23.43 -4.53
N VAL A 129 -5.30 -23.75 -5.81
CA VAL A 129 -6.42 -24.01 -6.73
C VAL A 129 -7.14 -25.30 -6.35
N ALA A 130 -6.40 -26.37 -6.06
CA ALA A 130 -6.99 -27.63 -5.59
C ALA A 130 -7.69 -27.45 -4.22
N ALA A 131 -7.13 -26.67 -3.32
CA ALA A 131 -7.73 -26.35 -2.04
C ALA A 131 -9.06 -25.59 -2.22
N MET A 132 -9.09 -24.55 -3.05
CA MET A 132 -10.31 -23.80 -3.37
C MET A 132 -11.39 -24.73 -3.97
N LYS A 133 -11.02 -25.58 -4.92
CA LYS A 133 -11.93 -26.59 -5.49
C LYS A 133 -12.49 -27.53 -4.44
N THR A 134 -11.67 -27.94 -3.49
CA THR A 134 -12.10 -28.83 -2.39
C THR A 134 -13.09 -28.13 -1.43
N ILE A 135 -12.84 -26.86 -1.09
CA ILE A 135 -13.77 -26.04 -0.31
C ILE A 135 -15.15 -25.98 -0.99
N ALA A 136 -15.17 -25.68 -2.30
CA ALA A 136 -16.40 -25.60 -3.07
C ALA A 136 -17.14 -26.95 -3.14
N ASN A 137 -16.44 -28.05 -3.44
CA ASN A 137 -17.03 -29.39 -3.56
C ASN A 137 -17.67 -29.86 -2.23
N LYS A 138 -17.05 -29.49 -1.10
CA LYS A 138 -17.58 -29.80 0.22
C LYS A 138 -18.56 -28.74 0.75
N LYS A 139 -18.82 -27.69 -0.01
CA LYS A 139 -19.62 -26.52 0.40
C LYS A 139 -19.22 -25.99 1.78
N SER A 140 -17.92 -26.05 2.08
CA SER A 140 -17.39 -25.49 3.31
C SER A 140 -17.46 -23.97 3.27
N LEU A 141 -17.87 -23.33 4.37
CA LEU A 141 -18.04 -21.87 4.40
C LEU A 141 -16.74 -21.14 4.02
N PHE A 142 -16.87 -20.16 3.14
CA PHE A 142 -15.78 -19.28 2.72
C PHE A 142 -16.23 -17.82 2.81
N ALA A 143 -15.46 -17.00 3.52
CA ALA A 143 -15.68 -15.58 3.65
C ALA A 143 -14.81 -14.81 2.63
N SER A 144 -15.46 -14.20 1.66
CA SER A 144 -14.86 -13.35 0.65
C SER A 144 -14.89 -11.89 1.06
N ARG A 145 -13.91 -11.12 0.64
CA ARG A 145 -13.98 -9.65 0.79
C ARG A 145 -15.11 -9.03 -0.02
N GLY A 146 -15.36 -9.50 -1.25
CA GLY A 146 -16.44 -8.99 -2.11
C GLY A 146 -16.32 -7.49 -2.47
N ASP A 147 -15.15 -6.84 -2.27
CA ASP A 147 -14.96 -5.38 -2.29
C ASP A 147 -14.08 -4.87 -3.46
N ASN A 148 -13.83 -5.74 -4.44
CA ASN A 148 -12.97 -5.44 -5.60
C ASN A 148 -11.52 -5.03 -5.26
N SER A 149 -11.03 -5.34 -4.05
CA SER A 149 -9.64 -5.14 -3.63
C SER A 149 -8.67 -6.05 -4.34
N GLY A 150 -7.36 -5.84 -4.12
CA GLY A 150 -6.30 -6.74 -4.62
C GLY A 150 -6.47 -8.17 -4.11
N THR A 151 -6.81 -8.36 -2.84
CA THR A 151 -7.10 -9.67 -2.25
C THR A 151 -8.31 -10.32 -2.89
N HIS A 152 -9.42 -9.56 -3.08
CA HIS A 152 -10.62 -10.08 -3.76
C HIS A 152 -10.32 -10.46 -5.22
N LYS A 153 -9.57 -9.65 -5.95
CA LYS A 153 -9.14 -9.99 -7.33
C LYS A 153 -8.31 -11.27 -7.39
N LYS A 154 -7.39 -11.46 -6.44
CA LYS A 154 -6.62 -12.70 -6.32
C LYS A 154 -7.53 -13.89 -6.01
N GLU A 155 -8.43 -13.76 -5.06
CA GLU A 155 -9.42 -14.78 -4.70
C GLU A 155 -10.26 -15.21 -5.92
N VAL A 156 -10.86 -14.26 -6.64
CA VAL A 156 -11.65 -14.51 -7.85
C VAL A 156 -10.81 -15.22 -8.93
N SER A 157 -9.54 -14.86 -9.07
CA SER A 157 -8.63 -15.53 -10.01
C SER A 157 -8.40 -17.00 -9.65
N LEU A 158 -8.30 -17.32 -8.36
CA LEU A 158 -8.15 -18.71 -7.87
C LEU A 158 -9.45 -19.51 -8.08
N TRP A 159 -10.62 -18.93 -7.78
CA TRP A 159 -11.93 -19.56 -8.07
C TRP A 159 -12.11 -19.86 -9.55
N LYS A 160 -11.75 -18.91 -10.41
CA LYS A 160 -11.78 -19.09 -11.86
C LYS A 160 -10.84 -20.22 -12.29
N ALA A 161 -9.63 -20.28 -11.76
CA ALA A 161 -8.68 -21.37 -12.05
C ALA A 161 -9.20 -22.74 -11.56
N ALA A 162 -9.96 -22.76 -10.44
CA ALA A 162 -10.62 -23.95 -9.92
C ALA A 162 -11.88 -24.35 -10.70
N ALA A 163 -12.28 -23.56 -11.72
CA ALA A 163 -13.53 -23.71 -12.49
C ALA A 163 -14.79 -23.69 -11.59
N VAL A 164 -14.79 -22.81 -10.55
CA VAL A 164 -15.90 -22.64 -9.61
C VAL A 164 -16.63 -21.33 -9.91
N ASP A 165 -17.94 -21.40 -10.09
CA ASP A 165 -18.81 -20.23 -10.18
C ASP A 165 -19.26 -19.80 -8.77
N THR A 166 -18.63 -18.74 -8.25
CA THR A 166 -18.97 -18.19 -6.93
C THR A 166 -20.27 -17.42 -6.93
N ALA A 167 -20.66 -16.81 -8.05
CA ALA A 167 -21.90 -16.04 -8.15
C ALA A 167 -23.13 -16.94 -7.93
N ALA A 168 -23.10 -18.17 -8.47
CA ALA A 168 -24.15 -19.16 -8.26
C ALA A 168 -24.26 -19.67 -6.81
N ASN A 169 -23.24 -19.40 -5.97
CA ASN A 169 -23.14 -19.86 -4.59
C ASN A 169 -23.11 -18.72 -3.56
N SER A 170 -23.32 -17.48 -4.03
CA SER A 170 -23.40 -16.30 -3.16
C SER A 170 -24.55 -16.44 -2.18
N GLY A 171 -24.28 -16.14 -0.89
CA GLY A 171 -25.27 -16.31 0.17
C GLY A 171 -25.46 -17.75 0.68
N ASP A 172 -24.85 -18.77 0.03
CA ASP A 172 -24.81 -20.17 0.52
C ASP A 172 -23.49 -20.42 1.28
N TRP A 173 -22.57 -21.22 0.76
CA TRP A 173 -21.25 -21.45 1.35
C TRP A 173 -20.24 -20.32 1.03
N TYR A 174 -20.46 -19.53 0.00
CA TYR A 174 -19.67 -18.36 -0.39
C TYR A 174 -20.32 -17.08 0.17
N ARG A 175 -19.64 -16.43 1.12
CA ARG A 175 -20.15 -15.29 1.89
C ARG A 175 -19.34 -14.03 1.61
N GLU A 176 -19.90 -13.12 0.85
CA GLU A 176 -19.29 -11.84 0.54
C GLU A 176 -19.56 -10.84 1.67
N THR A 177 -18.49 -10.31 2.27
CA THR A 177 -18.58 -9.39 3.41
C THR A 177 -18.71 -7.92 2.99
N GLY A 178 -18.32 -7.58 1.78
CA GLY A 178 -18.25 -6.21 1.29
C GLY A 178 -17.29 -5.33 2.09
N SER A 179 -16.32 -5.93 2.83
CA SER A 179 -15.56 -5.26 3.87
C SER A 179 -14.05 -5.38 3.68
N GLY A 180 -13.27 -4.55 4.38
CA GLY A 180 -11.81 -4.65 4.43
C GLY A 180 -11.34 -5.95 5.09
N MET A 181 -10.05 -6.32 4.86
CA MET A 181 -9.53 -7.63 5.23
C MET A 181 -9.68 -7.97 6.72
N GLY A 182 -9.44 -7.02 7.61
CA GLY A 182 -9.60 -7.22 9.05
C GLY A 182 -11.03 -7.60 9.43
N ALA A 183 -12.03 -6.88 8.92
CA ALA A 183 -13.45 -7.17 9.17
C ALA A 183 -13.85 -8.52 8.55
N THR A 184 -13.35 -8.84 7.35
CA THR A 184 -13.57 -10.16 6.72
C THR A 184 -12.99 -11.29 7.56
N LEU A 185 -11.81 -11.13 8.16
CA LEU A 185 -11.24 -12.12 9.08
C LEU A 185 -12.08 -12.30 10.35
N TYR A 186 -12.60 -11.21 10.93
CA TYR A 186 -13.54 -11.31 12.06
C TYR A 186 -14.77 -12.12 11.70
N THR A 187 -15.36 -11.84 10.52
CA THR A 187 -16.52 -12.60 10.01
C THR A 187 -16.15 -14.06 9.79
N ALA A 188 -15.02 -14.34 9.14
CA ALA A 188 -14.56 -15.71 8.90
C ALA A 188 -14.42 -16.50 10.20
N VAL A 189 -13.74 -15.93 11.21
CA VAL A 189 -13.58 -16.58 12.53
C VAL A 189 -14.92 -16.80 13.21
N GLY A 190 -15.84 -15.82 13.17
CA GLY A 190 -17.17 -15.94 13.79
C GLY A 190 -18.08 -16.99 13.13
N MET A 191 -17.83 -17.29 11.84
CA MET A 191 -18.64 -18.25 11.06
C MET A 191 -18.01 -19.65 10.93
N GLY A 192 -16.77 -19.84 11.37
CA GLY A 192 -16.03 -21.07 11.06
C GLY A 192 -15.66 -21.20 9.59
N ALA A 193 -15.50 -20.09 8.85
CA ALA A 193 -15.30 -20.06 7.40
C ALA A 193 -13.80 -19.96 7.03
N TYR A 194 -13.42 -20.54 5.90
CA TYR A 194 -12.12 -20.24 5.28
C TYR A 194 -12.09 -18.81 4.73
N ALA A 195 -10.91 -18.23 4.61
CA ALA A 195 -10.71 -16.94 3.96
C ALA A 195 -9.34 -16.84 3.30
N LEU A 196 -9.25 -16.13 2.19
CA LEU A 196 -7.97 -15.71 1.61
C LEU A 196 -7.56 -14.39 2.25
N THR A 197 -6.30 -14.29 2.69
CA THR A 197 -5.74 -13.04 3.24
C THR A 197 -4.27 -12.92 2.86
N ASP A 198 -3.74 -11.69 2.84
CA ASP A 198 -2.29 -11.51 2.84
C ASP A 198 -1.70 -11.93 4.21
N ARG A 199 -0.47 -12.48 4.18
CA ARG A 199 0.20 -12.99 5.38
C ARG A 199 0.40 -11.89 6.43
N ALA A 200 0.72 -10.67 6.02
CA ALA A 200 0.99 -9.58 6.95
C ALA A 200 -0.27 -9.23 7.77
N THR A 201 -1.43 -9.10 7.09
CA THR A 201 -2.71 -8.89 7.78
C THR A 201 -3.02 -10.06 8.72
N TRP A 202 -2.78 -11.31 8.29
CA TRP A 202 -2.99 -12.47 9.16
C TRP A 202 -2.11 -12.44 10.40
N ILE A 203 -0.82 -12.12 10.27
CA ILE A 203 0.11 -12.06 11.41
C ILE A 203 -0.32 -10.98 12.39
N SER A 204 -0.74 -9.81 11.89
CA SER A 204 -1.19 -8.67 12.69
C SER A 204 -2.57 -8.89 13.32
N PHE A 205 -3.40 -9.78 12.76
CA PHE A 205 -4.74 -10.05 13.25
C PHE A 205 -4.70 -10.73 14.61
N LYS A 206 -5.34 -10.11 15.62
CA LYS A 206 -5.21 -10.55 17.01
C LYS A 206 -6.25 -11.60 17.42
N ASN A 207 -7.45 -11.56 16.83
CA ASN A 207 -8.58 -12.40 17.25
C ASN A 207 -8.68 -13.70 16.44
N LYS A 208 -7.57 -14.45 16.37
CA LYS A 208 -7.46 -15.67 15.57
C LYS A 208 -8.29 -16.84 16.12
N GLY A 209 -8.60 -16.85 17.42
CA GLY A 209 -9.17 -18.04 18.04
C GLY A 209 -8.29 -19.27 17.79
N ASP A 210 -8.90 -20.35 17.29
CA ASP A 210 -8.23 -21.59 16.89
C ASP A 210 -7.83 -21.63 15.41
N TYR A 211 -7.96 -20.48 14.68
CA TYR A 211 -7.61 -20.39 13.27
C TYR A 211 -6.12 -20.48 13.03
N LYS A 212 -5.78 -21.11 11.92
CA LYS A 212 -4.40 -21.25 11.46
C LYS A 212 -4.32 -21.04 9.93
N ILE A 213 -3.09 -20.89 9.44
CA ILE A 213 -2.81 -21.01 8.01
C ILE A 213 -3.01 -22.48 7.62
N VAL A 214 -3.88 -22.74 6.65
CA VAL A 214 -4.16 -24.08 6.14
C VAL A 214 -3.55 -24.32 4.75
N VAL A 215 -3.36 -23.25 3.95
CA VAL A 215 -2.67 -23.33 2.64
C VAL A 215 -1.68 -22.18 2.52
N GLU A 216 -0.44 -22.50 2.18
CA GLU A 216 0.64 -21.54 1.92
C GLU A 216 1.72 -22.13 0.99
N GLY A 217 2.58 -21.25 0.46
CA GLY A 217 3.78 -21.65 -0.29
C GLY A 217 3.49 -22.06 -1.74
N ASP A 218 2.28 -21.83 -2.25
CA ASP A 218 1.96 -21.96 -3.67
C ASP A 218 2.46 -20.71 -4.42
N LYS A 219 3.08 -20.92 -5.59
CA LYS A 219 3.52 -19.82 -6.47
C LYS A 219 2.36 -18.93 -6.94
N GLY A 220 1.17 -19.51 -7.08
CA GLY A 220 -0.07 -18.76 -7.39
C GLY A 220 -0.49 -17.79 -6.29
N LEU A 221 0.04 -17.93 -5.07
CA LEU A 221 -0.25 -17.05 -3.94
C LEU A 221 0.73 -15.86 -3.82
N PHE A 222 1.72 -15.73 -4.69
CA PHE A 222 2.61 -14.57 -4.67
C PHE A 222 1.85 -13.28 -4.95
N ASN A 223 2.19 -12.27 -4.18
CA ASN A 223 1.60 -10.94 -4.21
C ASN A 223 2.69 -9.91 -4.48
N GLN A 224 2.90 -9.60 -5.77
CA GLN A 224 3.92 -8.66 -6.23
C GLN A 224 3.45 -7.23 -6.08
N TYR A 225 4.27 -6.40 -5.44
CA TYR A 225 4.08 -4.96 -5.32
C TYR A 225 4.80 -4.22 -6.44
N GLY A 226 4.11 -3.25 -7.03
CA GLY A 226 4.67 -2.34 -7.99
C GLY A 226 4.64 -0.89 -7.50
N VAL A 227 5.60 -0.09 -7.96
CA VAL A 227 5.65 1.35 -7.78
C VAL A 227 5.66 2.03 -9.13
N ILE A 228 4.92 3.15 -9.24
CA ILE A 228 4.70 3.87 -10.49
C ILE A 228 4.65 5.37 -10.19
N LEU A 229 5.42 6.19 -10.92
CA LEU A 229 5.24 7.63 -10.93
C LEU A 229 3.98 7.96 -11.71
N VAL A 230 3.07 8.74 -11.13
CA VAL A 230 1.93 9.29 -11.86
C VAL A 230 2.43 10.21 -12.95
N ASN A 231 1.84 10.14 -14.15
CA ASN A 231 2.40 10.79 -15.33
C ASN A 231 2.25 12.32 -15.28
N PRO A 232 3.33 13.09 -15.11
CA PRO A 232 3.30 14.55 -15.03
C PRO A 232 2.87 15.21 -16.35
N ALA A 233 2.98 14.53 -17.49
CA ALA A 233 2.49 15.05 -18.75
C ALA A 233 0.95 15.10 -18.82
N LYS A 234 0.26 14.27 -18.05
CA LYS A 234 -1.20 14.29 -17.88
C LYS A 234 -1.64 15.13 -16.68
N HIS A 235 -0.79 15.20 -15.65
CA HIS A 235 -1.08 15.83 -14.36
C HIS A 235 0.07 16.74 -13.94
N PRO A 236 0.10 18.01 -14.44
CA PRO A 236 1.21 18.93 -14.16
C PRO A 236 1.45 19.24 -12.68
N GLN A 237 0.49 18.98 -11.80
CA GLN A 237 0.60 19.14 -10.35
C GLN A 237 1.41 18.05 -9.66
N VAL A 238 1.73 16.93 -10.36
CA VAL A 238 2.53 15.82 -9.84
C VAL A 238 3.94 16.32 -9.51
N LYS A 239 4.37 16.07 -8.30
CA LYS A 239 5.70 16.41 -7.80
C LYS A 239 6.73 15.40 -8.32
N GLN A 240 7.04 15.52 -9.61
CA GLN A 240 7.86 14.55 -10.34
C GLN A 240 9.22 14.29 -9.69
N ALA A 241 9.93 15.35 -9.31
CA ALA A 241 11.28 15.20 -8.74
C ALA A 241 11.27 14.47 -7.39
N GLU A 242 10.35 14.84 -6.52
CA GLU A 242 10.20 14.23 -5.19
C GLU A 242 9.63 12.81 -5.28
N GLY A 243 8.66 12.57 -6.18
CA GLY A 243 8.11 11.25 -6.45
C GLY A 243 9.16 10.29 -7.03
N GLN A 244 9.99 10.78 -7.97
CA GLN A 244 11.08 9.98 -8.52
C GLN A 244 12.15 9.69 -7.46
N ALA A 245 12.49 10.66 -6.60
CA ALA A 245 13.42 10.45 -5.50
C ALA A 245 12.94 9.34 -4.55
N PHE A 246 11.63 9.27 -4.27
CA PHE A 246 11.05 8.17 -3.49
C PHE A 246 11.16 6.82 -4.21
N ILE A 247 10.84 6.78 -5.50
CA ILE A 247 10.95 5.57 -6.32
C ILE A 247 12.40 5.09 -6.37
N ASP A 248 13.33 6.00 -6.61
CA ASP A 248 14.77 5.67 -6.66
C ASP A 248 15.28 5.13 -5.33
N TRP A 249 14.82 5.68 -4.22
CA TRP A 249 15.20 5.21 -2.90
C TRP A 249 14.60 3.83 -2.60
N ILE A 250 13.30 3.63 -2.82
CA ILE A 250 12.64 2.36 -2.46
C ILE A 250 13.13 1.18 -3.31
N LEU A 251 13.52 1.45 -4.58
CA LEU A 251 14.13 0.47 -5.48
C LEU A 251 15.64 0.32 -5.26
N GLY A 252 16.29 1.28 -4.63
CA GLY A 252 17.72 1.28 -4.35
C GLY A 252 18.09 0.39 -3.18
N SER A 253 19.39 0.16 -2.99
CA SER A 253 19.93 -0.75 -1.96
C SER A 253 19.44 -0.42 -0.55
N GLU A 254 19.32 0.85 -0.20
CA GLU A 254 18.85 1.27 1.13
C GLU A 254 17.38 0.97 1.37
N GLY A 255 16.51 1.33 0.42
CA GLY A 255 15.07 1.04 0.52
C GLY A 255 14.80 -0.46 0.52
N GLN A 256 15.52 -1.22 -0.32
CA GLN A 256 15.44 -2.68 -0.35
C GLN A 256 15.93 -3.31 0.96
N ALA A 257 17.01 -2.79 1.56
CA ALA A 257 17.48 -3.23 2.88
C ALA A 257 16.48 -2.87 3.98
N ALA A 258 15.87 -1.69 3.92
CA ALA A 258 14.83 -1.27 4.87
C ALA A 258 13.61 -2.23 4.81
N ILE A 259 13.14 -2.58 3.61
CA ILE A 259 12.06 -3.56 3.42
C ILE A 259 12.46 -4.93 3.99
N ALA A 260 13.68 -5.42 3.70
CA ALA A 260 14.17 -6.72 4.18
C ALA A 260 14.28 -6.78 5.71
N SER A 261 14.61 -5.67 6.35
CA SER A 261 14.77 -5.59 7.80
C SER A 261 13.46 -5.49 8.57
N TYR A 262 12.35 -5.15 7.88
CA TYR A 262 11.05 -5.08 8.53
C TYR A 262 10.56 -6.46 8.96
N LYS A 263 10.31 -6.61 10.26
CA LYS A 263 9.77 -7.83 10.86
C LYS A 263 8.60 -7.50 11.77
N LEU A 264 7.61 -8.36 11.77
CA LEU A 264 6.51 -8.33 12.72
C LEU A 264 6.49 -9.66 13.47
N ASN A 265 6.58 -9.61 14.81
CA ASN A 265 6.72 -10.81 15.65
C ASN A 265 7.88 -11.71 15.18
N ASP A 266 9.06 -11.12 14.91
CA ASP A 266 10.27 -11.75 14.40
C ASP A 266 10.15 -12.43 13.03
N GLN A 267 9.04 -12.24 12.33
CA GLN A 267 8.81 -12.78 10.99
C GLN A 267 9.00 -11.70 9.92
N GLN A 268 9.77 -11.99 8.89
CA GLN A 268 9.87 -11.16 7.70
C GLN A 268 8.56 -11.26 6.90
N LEU A 269 7.96 -10.11 6.59
CA LEU A 269 6.68 -10.06 5.89
C LEU A 269 6.81 -9.69 4.41
N PHE A 270 7.82 -8.93 4.07
CA PHE A 270 8.07 -8.44 2.71
C PHE A 270 9.45 -8.85 2.26
N PHE A 271 9.52 -9.31 1.02
CA PHE A 271 10.75 -9.80 0.40
C PHE A 271 11.11 -8.86 -0.74
N PRO A 272 12.17 -8.05 -0.61
CA PRO A 272 12.60 -7.12 -1.65
C PRO A 272 13.03 -7.88 -2.90
N ASN A 273 12.63 -7.38 -4.08
CA ASN A 273 12.98 -7.99 -5.35
C ASN A 273 13.07 -6.98 -6.51
N ALA A 274 13.37 -5.71 -6.20
CA ALA A 274 13.62 -4.73 -7.25
C ALA A 274 14.81 -5.17 -8.11
N LYS A 275 14.60 -5.11 -9.42
CA LYS A 275 15.66 -5.34 -10.39
C LYS A 275 16.18 -3.97 -10.83
N ARG A 276 17.42 -3.69 -10.56
CA ARG A 276 18.20 -2.57 -11.14
C ARG A 276 19.38 -3.11 -11.92
#